data_6c0dbcbd85bdd0b2836d9f00bbdbbdc1
#
_entry.id   6c0dbcbd85bdd0b2836d9f00bbdbbdc1
#
_cell.length_a   1.000
_cell.length_b   1.000
_cell.length_c   1.000
_cell.angle_alpha   90.00
_cell.angle_beta   90.00
_cell.angle_gamma   90.00
#
_symmetry.space_group_name_H-M   'P 1'
#
loop_
_entity.id
_entity.type
_entity.pdbx_description
1 polymer ?
#
loop_
_entity_poly.entity_id
_entity_poly.type
_entity_poly.pdbx_seq_one_letter_code
_entity_poly.pdbx_strand_id
1 'polypeptide(L)'
;MFIAHISKENTPDNPECLCRELDLRKIVYERQKALPVEYKGFRLDCGYRLDVVVGDKLIVELKAVESLLPIHKAQLLTYLKLTGIKTGLIINFNVSALKDGIQRISN
;
A
#
# COMPACT_ATOMS: atom_id res chain seq x y z
N MET A 1 -15.81 3.14 -0.03
CA MET A 1 -14.53 3.57 0.58
C MET A 1 -14.10 4.88 -0.08
N PHE A 2 -13.63 5.83 0.70
CA PHE A 2 -13.24 7.16 0.19
C PHE A 2 -12.10 7.13 -0.83
N ILE A 3 -11.24 6.11 -0.81
CA ILE A 3 -10.13 5.97 -1.75
C ILE A 3 -10.62 6.00 -3.21
N ALA A 4 -11.84 5.51 -3.49
CA ALA A 4 -12.39 5.54 -4.83
C ALA A 4 -12.62 6.96 -5.38
N HIS A 5 -12.62 7.97 -4.52
CA HIS A 5 -12.78 9.37 -4.91
C HIS A 5 -11.46 10.08 -5.18
N ILE A 6 -10.33 9.40 -4.98
CA ILE A 6 -9.01 9.99 -5.18
C ILE A 6 -8.74 10.11 -6.68
N SER A 7 -8.16 11.25 -7.06
CA SER A 7 -7.83 11.56 -8.44
C SER A 7 -6.83 10.57 -9.03
N LYS A 8 -6.95 10.29 -10.34
CA LYS A 8 -5.98 9.52 -11.11
C LYS A 8 -4.64 10.23 -11.27
N GLU A 9 -4.52 11.48 -10.86
CA GLU A 9 -3.27 12.22 -10.92
C GLU A 9 -2.25 11.69 -9.91
N ASN A 10 -2.68 10.89 -8.93
CA ASN A 10 -1.76 10.19 -8.05
C ASN A 10 -0.94 9.17 -8.83
N THR A 11 0.31 9.03 -8.45
CA THR A 11 1.21 8.00 -8.97
C THR A 11 1.84 7.25 -7.81
N PRO A 12 2.46 6.08 -8.04
CA PRO A 12 3.19 5.39 -6.98
C PRO A 12 4.27 6.24 -6.33
N ASP A 13 4.90 7.14 -7.10
CA ASP A 13 5.95 8.02 -6.60
C ASP A 13 5.40 9.28 -5.93
N ASN A 14 4.16 9.62 -6.20
CA ASN A 14 3.53 10.83 -5.67
C ASN A 14 2.07 10.58 -5.27
N PRO A 15 1.84 9.95 -4.12
CA PRO A 15 0.49 9.71 -3.60
C PRO A 15 -0.06 10.93 -2.83
N GLU A 16 0.23 12.13 -3.29
CA GLU A 16 -0.06 13.35 -2.56
C GLU A 16 -1.56 13.54 -2.29
N CYS A 17 -2.41 13.26 -3.27
CA CYS A 17 -3.85 13.38 -3.08
C CYS A 17 -4.40 12.36 -2.07
N LEU A 18 -3.87 11.13 -2.08
CA LEU A 18 -4.23 10.13 -1.09
C LEU A 18 -3.84 10.60 0.31
N CYS A 19 -2.61 11.05 0.48
CA CYS A 19 -2.11 11.50 1.78
C CYS A 19 -2.86 12.74 2.27
N ARG A 20 -3.17 13.67 1.37
CA ARG A 20 -3.97 14.85 1.72
C ARG A 20 -5.37 14.47 2.21
N GLU A 21 -6.01 13.51 1.55
CA GLU A 21 -7.33 13.03 1.97
C GLU A 21 -7.25 12.38 3.36
N LEU A 22 -6.21 11.60 3.61
CA LEU A 22 -5.98 11.02 4.94
C LEU A 22 -5.78 12.10 6.00
N ASP A 23 -5.02 13.15 5.69
CA ASP A 23 -4.81 14.30 6.57
C ASP A 23 -6.13 15.02 6.89
N LEU A 24 -6.94 15.28 5.86
CA LEU A 24 -8.23 15.95 6.00
C LEU A 24 -9.20 15.15 6.89
N ARG A 25 -9.11 13.84 6.86
CA ARG A 25 -9.92 12.94 7.69
C ARG A 25 -9.27 12.63 9.04
N LYS A 26 -8.12 13.23 9.32
CA LYS A 26 -7.36 13.03 10.57
C LYS A 26 -7.02 11.56 10.81
N ILE A 27 -6.70 10.85 9.74
CA ILE A 27 -6.28 9.44 9.79
C ILE A 27 -4.76 9.40 9.86
N VAL A 28 -4.21 8.72 10.86
CA VAL A 28 -2.77 8.56 11.04
C VAL A 28 -2.22 7.57 10.01
N TYR A 29 -1.15 7.95 9.33
CA TYR A 29 -0.48 7.09 8.36
C TYR A 29 1.02 7.38 8.34
N GLU A 30 1.78 6.44 7.77
CA GLU A 30 3.20 6.62 7.47
C GLU A 30 3.45 6.27 6.00
N ARG A 31 4.28 7.09 5.35
CA ARG A 31 4.73 6.82 3.98
C ARG A 31 6.12 6.19 4.00
N GLN A 32 6.39 5.32 3.01
CA GLN A 32 7.70 4.72 2.80
C GLN A 32 8.28 4.12 4.10
N LYS A 33 7.41 3.41 4.82
CA LYS A 33 7.80 2.80 6.08
C LYS A 33 8.74 1.64 5.84
N ALA A 34 9.90 1.67 6.49
CA ALA A 34 10.86 0.58 6.41
C ALA A 34 10.28 -0.71 6.96
N LEU A 35 10.48 -1.81 6.25
CA LEU A 35 10.09 -3.14 6.69
C LEU A 35 11.37 -3.95 6.95
N PRO A 36 11.87 -3.97 8.20
CA PRO A 36 13.01 -4.80 8.52
C PRO A 36 12.64 -6.27 8.50
N VAL A 37 13.55 -7.10 8.03
CA VAL A 37 13.41 -8.56 8.04
C VAL A 37 14.26 -9.11 9.16
N GLU A 38 13.66 -9.95 10.00
CA GLU A 38 14.37 -10.62 11.06
C GLU A 38 14.95 -11.94 10.56
N TYR A 39 16.26 -12.12 10.75
CA TYR A 39 16.95 -13.32 10.33
C TYR A 39 17.91 -13.77 11.44
N LYS A 40 17.68 -14.97 11.97
CA LYS A 40 18.50 -15.54 13.05
C LYS A 40 18.70 -14.58 14.23
N GLY A 41 17.64 -13.89 14.63
CA GLY A 41 17.64 -12.93 15.73
C GLY A 41 18.19 -11.56 15.39
N PHE A 42 18.65 -11.33 14.17
CA PHE A 42 19.12 -10.01 13.71
C PHE A 42 18.05 -9.33 12.87
N ARG A 43 17.84 -8.04 13.09
CA ARG A 43 16.97 -7.20 12.26
C ARG A 43 17.80 -6.64 11.12
N LEU A 44 17.39 -6.96 9.89
CA LEU A 44 18.06 -6.51 8.69
C LEU A 44 17.16 -5.55 7.92
N ASP A 45 17.68 -4.39 7.54
CA ASP A 45 17.01 -3.51 6.59
C ASP A 45 17.43 -3.93 5.18
N CYS A 46 16.55 -4.66 4.51
CA CYS A 46 16.79 -5.16 3.15
C CYS A 46 16.29 -4.17 2.09
N GLY A 47 15.98 -2.93 2.45
CA GLY A 47 15.51 -1.93 1.51
C GLY A 47 14.02 -2.04 1.18
N TYR A 48 13.28 -2.94 1.84
CA TYR A 48 11.83 -2.99 1.64
C TYR A 48 11.16 -1.79 2.28
N ARG A 49 10.25 -1.19 1.53
CA ARG A 49 9.47 -0.05 2.01
C ARG A 49 8.00 -0.29 1.71
N LEU A 50 7.17 -0.06 2.71
CA LEU A 50 5.72 -0.09 2.55
C LEU A 50 5.29 1.30 2.08
N ASP A 51 4.59 1.38 0.95
CA ASP A 51 4.24 2.67 0.35
C ASP A 51 3.45 3.56 1.30
N VAL A 52 2.37 3.04 1.87
CA VAL A 52 1.58 3.74 2.88
C VAL A 52 1.06 2.71 3.89
N VAL A 53 1.23 3.01 5.17
CA VAL A 53 0.65 2.21 6.27
C VAL A 53 -0.31 3.10 7.02
N VAL A 54 -1.57 2.71 7.07
CA VAL A 54 -2.64 3.48 7.68
C VAL A 54 -2.96 2.90 9.06
N GLY A 55 -2.59 3.63 10.11
CA GLY A 55 -2.95 3.33 11.49
C GLY A 55 -2.57 1.92 11.97
N ASP A 56 -1.49 1.34 11.44
CA ASP A 56 -1.07 -0.03 11.72
C ASP A 56 -2.15 -1.09 11.44
N LYS A 57 -3.15 -0.74 10.64
CA LYS A 57 -4.30 -1.61 10.33
C LYS A 57 -4.41 -1.94 8.86
N LEU A 58 -3.79 -1.15 8.00
CA LEU A 58 -3.93 -1.27 6.56
C LEU A 58 -2.61 -0.94 5.88
N ILE A 59 -2.18 -1.82 4.98
CA ILE A 59 -1.06 -1.53 4.07
C ILE A 59 -1.66 -1.17 2.71
N VAL A 60 -1.24 -0.05 2.14
CA VAL A 60 -1.64 0.37 0.80
C VAL A 60 -0.41 0.33 -0.10
N GLU A 61 -0.46 -0.51 -1.13
CA GLU A 61 0.57 -0.61 -2.17
C GLU A 61 0.10 0.10 -3.43
N LEU A 62 0.96 0.94 -3.97
CA LEU A 62 0.64 1.79 -5.12
C LEU A 62 1.35 1.25 -6.36
N LYS A 63 0.60 1.06 -7.43
CA LYS A 63 1.10 0.50 -8.69
C LYS A 63 0.61 1.33 -9.87
N ALA A 64 1.36 1.26 -10.98
CA ALA A 64 0.95 1.80 -12.27
C ALA A 64 1.38 0.80 -13.34
N VAL A 65 0.66 -0.31 -13.45
CA VAL A 65 0.97 -1.44 -14.31
C VAL A 65 -0.20 -1.75 -15.23
N GLU A 66 0.06 -2.37 -16.38
CA GLU A 66 -1.01 -2.73 -17.32
C GLU A 66 -2.03 -3.68 -16.71
N SER A 67 -1.54 -4.64 -15.93
CA SER A 67 -2.41 -5.53 -15.15
C SER A 67 -1.69 -6.00 -13.90
N LEU A 68 -2.47 -6.24 -12.84
CA LEU A 68 -1.93 -6.79 -11.61
C LEU A 68 -1.61 -8.27 -11.81
N LEU A 69 -0.36 -8.62 -11.58
CA LEU A 69 0.13 -10.00 -11.70
C LEU A 69 0.05 -10.70 -10.33
N PRO A 70 0.03 -12.05 -10.32
CA PRO A 70 0.06 -12.79 -9.06
C PRO A 70 1.22 -12.41 -8.14
N ILE A 71 2.37 -12.05 -8.71
CA ILE A 71 3.54 -11.63 -7.90
C ILE A 71 3.26 -10.37 -7.10
N HIS A 72 2.47 -9.44 -7.62
CA HIS A 72 2.11 -8.21 -6.90
C HIS A 72 1.27 -8.53 -5.66
N LYS A 73 0.30 -9.45 -5.80
CA LYS A 73 -0.53 -9.89 -4.69
C LYS A 73 0.26 -10.68 -3.66
N ALA A 74 1.16 -11.55 -4.13
CA ALA A 74 2.01 -12.35 -3.26
C ALA A 74 2.96 -11.46 -2.45
N GLN A 75 3.48 -10.40 -3.03
CA GLN A 75 4.34 -9.44 -2.34
C GLN A 75 3.58 -8.76 -1.20
N LEU A 76 2.38 -8.27 -1.46
CA LEU A 76 1.57 -7.62 -0.42
C LEU A 76 1.20 -8.63 0.68
N LEU A 77 0.83 -9.84 0.32
CA LEU A 77 0.53 -10.89 1.30
C LEU A 77 1.74 -11.18 2.20
N THR A 78 2.94 -11.19 1.63
CA THR A 78 4.18 -11.37 2.39
C THR A 78 4.35 -10.21 3.39
N TYR A 79 4.10 -8.98 2.97
CA TYR A 79 4.19 -7.81 3.85
C TYR A 79 3.18 -7.90 5.00
N LEU A 80 1.95 -8.36 4.71
CA LEU A 80 0.93 -8.57 5.73
C LEU A 80 1.40 -9.61 6.76
N LYS A 81 1.98 -10.72 6.28
CA LYS A 81 2.49 -11.76 7.19
C LYS A 81 3.63 -11.27 8.05
N LEU A 82 4.55 -10.50 7.49
CA LEU A 82 5.70 -9.98 8.23
C LEU A 82 5.32 -8.92 9.26
N THR A 83 4.30 -8.13 9.00
CA THR A 83 3.86 -7.05 9.90
C THR A 83 2.80 -7.48 10.89
N GLY A 84 2.08 -8.56 10.61
CA GLY A 84 0.89 -8.95 11.38
C GLY A 84 -0.35 -8.15 11.04
N ILE A 85 -0.27 -7.22 10.09
CA ILE A 85 -1.42 -6.45 9.63
C ILE A 85 -2.31 -7.36 8.78
N LYS A 86 -3.63 -7.27 8.97
CA LYS A 86 -4.57 -8.23 8.38
C LYS A 86 -5.07 -7.84 7.00
N THR A 87 -5.07 -6.57 6.67
CA THR A 87 -5.68 -6.08 5.43
C THR A 87 -4.69 -5.23 4.65
N GLY A 88 -4.65 -5.48 3.34
CA GLY A 88 -3.90 -4.67 2.40
C GLY A 88 -4.77 -4.28 1.20
N LEU A 89 -4.42 -3.17 0.58
CA LEU A 89 -5.00 -2.72 -0.67
C LEU A 89 -3.89 -2.52 -1.69
N ILE A 90 -4.14 -2.96 -2.90
CA ILE A 90 -3.34 -2.56 -4.05
C ILE A 90 -4.16 -1.55 -4.82
N ILE A 91 -3.58 -0.38 -5.08
CA ILE A 91 -4.21 0.64 -5.91
C ILE A 91 -3.38 0.75 -7.19
N ASN A 92 -3.98 0.37 -8.31
CA ASN A 92 -3.37 0.51 -9.63
C ASN A 92 -3.93 1.75 -10.31
N PHE A 93 -3.08 2.75 -10.54
CA PHE A 93 -3.47 4.02 -11.14
C PHE A 93 -3.57 3.94 -12.67
N ASN A 94 -3.08 2.88 -13.29
CA ASN A 94 -3.11 2.70 -14.75
C ASN A 94 -4.42 2.04 -15.18
N VAL A 95 -5.55 2.66 -14.86
CA VAL A 95 -6.90 2.19 -15.20
C VAL A 95 -7.78 3.35 -15.60
N SER A 96 -8.86 3.07 -16.35
CA SER A 96 -9.79 4.11 -16.81
C SER A 96 -10.60 4.72 -15.66
N ALA A 97 -10.96 3.91 -14.68
CA ALA A 97 -11.61 4.37 -13.45
C ALA A 97 -10.87 3.78 -12.26
N LEU A 98 -10.54 4.62 -11.26
CA LEU A 98 -9.72 4.20 -10.13
C LEU A 98 -10.34 3.02 -9.36
N LYS A 99 -11.66 2.99 -9.24
CA LYS A 99 -12.36 1.88 -8.57
C LYS A 99 -12.03 0.50 -9.16
N ASP A 100 -11.68 0.44 -10.45
CA ASP A 100 -11.33 -0.81 -11.13
C ASP A 100 -9.88 -1.21 -10.85
N GLY A 101 -9.08 -0.31 -10.29
CA GLY A 101 -7.69 -0.56 -9.93
C GLY A 101 -7.45 -0.90 -8.47
N ILE A 102 -8.52 -0.99 -7.67
CA ILE A 102 -8.39 -1.27 -6.24
C ILE A 102 -8.66 -2.75 -5.98
N GLN A 103 -7.70 -3.40 -5.32
CA GLN A 103 -7.82 -4.80 -4.95
C GLN A 103 -7.51 -4.99 -3.47
N ARG A 104 -8.40 -5.65 -2.74
CA ARG A 104 -8.22 -5.97 -1.34
C ARG A 104 -7.57 -7.33 -1.18
N ILE A 105 -6.57 -7.41 -0.31
CA ILE A 105 -5.89 -8.63 0.08
C ILE A 105 -6.05 -8.79 1.58
N SER A 106 -6.41 -9.98 2.01
CA SER A 106 -6.54 -10.30 3.44
C SER A 106 -5.61 -11.42 3.82
N ASN A 107 -5.08 -11.34 5.00
CA ASN A 107 -4.24 -12.39 5.56
C ASN A 107 -4.99 -13.14 6.64
#